data_a2d433096fa04726684720eefa01dc5a
#
_entry.id   a2d433096fa04726684720eefa01dc5a
#
_cell.length_a   1.000
_cell.length_b   1.000
_cell.length_c   1.000
_cell.angle_alpha   90.00
_cell.angle_beta   90.00
_cell.angle_gamma   90.00
#
_symmetry.space_group_name_H-M   'P 1'
#
loop_
_entity.id
_entity.type
_entity.pdbx_description
1 polymer ?
#
loop_
_entity_poly.entity_id
_entity_poly.type
_entity_poly.pdbx_seq_one_letter_code
_entity_poly.pdbx_strand_id
1 'polypeptide(L)'
;MIIELKKITTTNSEEYTLAIGNLHGQYYWKLRELNPFTKQMEVVKASNGFTTFGSAEYDYKNWVKLHLSEFWDEKPIVENM
;
A
#
# COMPACT_ATOMS: atom_id res chain seq x y z
N MET A 1 10.35 9.98 2.71
CA MET A 1 9.56 10.10 3.96
C MET A 1 8.18 9.49 3.73
N ILE A 2 7.74 8.65 4.63
CA ILE A 2 6.40 8.04 4.55
C ILE A 2 5.36 9.07 4.98
N ILE A 3 4.34 9.30 4.13
CA ILE A 3 3.25 10.24 4.38
C ILE A 3 2.02 9.53 4.91
N GLU A 4 1.70 8.36 4.37
CA GLU A 4 0.57 7.55 4.80
C GLU A 4 0.97 6.10 4.92
N LEU A 5 0.39 5.43 5.91
CA LEU A 5 0.55 4.01 6.12
C LEU A 5 -0.84 3.42 6.36
N LYS A 6 -1.22 2.45 5.54
CA LYS A 6 -2.55 1.84 5.58
C LYS A 6 -2.46 0.32 5.59
N LYS A 7 -3.42 -0.30 6.27
CA LYS A 7 -3.64 -1.73 6.18
C LYS A 7 -4.77 -1.98 5.19
N ILE A 8 -4.52 -2.82 4.21
CA ILE A 8 -5.52 -3.21 3.21
C ILE A 8 -5.89 -4.67 3.47
N THR A 9 -7.19 -4.92 3.61
CA THR A 9 -7.72 -6.28 3.78
C THR A 9 -8.65 -6.58 2.62
N THR A 10 -8.41 -7.67 1.92
CA THR A 10 -9.26 -8.09 0.80
C THR A 10 -10.40 -8.97 1.28
N THR A 11 -11.37 -9.23 0.39
CA THR A 11 -12.49 -10.11 0.68
C THR A 11 -12.06 -11.55 0.98
N ASN A 12 -10.86 -11.94 0.55
CA ASN A 12 -10.27 -13.25 0.85
C ASN A 12 -9.49 -13.27 2.16
N SER A 13 -9.63 -12.24 2.98
CA SER A 13 -8.92 -12.09 4.26
C SER A 13 -7.41 -11.97 4.14
N GLU A 14 -6.91 -11.60 2.96
CA GLU A 14 -5.49 -11.30 2.77
C GLU A 14 -5.19 -9.91 3.29
N GLU A 15 -4.07 -9.76 4.01
CA GLU A 15 -3.67 -8.50 4.61
C GLU A 15 -2.39 -7.97 3.97
N TYR A 16 -2.43 -6.69 3.63
CA TYR A 16 -1.31 -5.98 3.01
C TYR A 16 -1.06 -4.68 3.75
N THR A 17 0.17 -4.21 3.74
CA THR A 17 0.53 -2.89 4.23
C THR A 17 0.89 -2.01 3.04
N LEU A 18 0.18 -0.90 2.90
CA LEU A 18 0.46 0.11 1.89
C LEU A 18 1.16 1.30 2.53
N ALA A 19 2.28 1.69 1.96
CA ALA A 19 2.97 2.92 2.34
C ALA A 19 3.00 3.86 1.13
N ILE A 20 2.65 5.13 1.35
CA ILE A 20 2.83 6.19 0.36
C ILE A 20 3.87 7.15 0.93
N GLY A 21 4.89 7.41 0.15
CA GLY A 21 5.98 8.29 0.55
C GLY A 21 6.27 9.37 -0.47
N ASN A 22 7.01 10.37 -0.04
CA ASN A 22 7.54 11.43 -0.90
C ASN A 22 9.06 11.37 -0.86
N LEU A 23 9.68 11.40 -2.04
CA LEU A 23 11.11 11.46 -2.18
C LEU A 23 11.45 12.38 -3.35
N HIS A 24 12.24 13.42 -3.09
CA HIS A 24 12.65 14.40 -4.11
C HIS A 24 11.49 15.01 -4.89
N GLY A 25 10.40 15.33 -4.18
CA GLY A 25 9.23 15.96 -4.78
C GLY A 25 8.31 15.02 -5.56
N GLN A 26 8.57 13.73 -5.53
CA GLN A 26 7.72 12.73 -6.17
C GLN A 26 7.09 11.81 -5.14
N TYR A 27 5.89 11.33 -5.45
CA TYR A 27 5.14 10.44 -4.59
C TYR A 27 5.25 9.02 -5.11
N TYR A 28 5.50 8.07 -4.20
CA TYR A 28 5.65 6.65 -4.47
C TYR A 28 4.75 5.86 -3.54
N TRP A 29 4.26 4.72 -3.99
CA TRP A 29 3.60 3.79 -3.11
C TRP A 29 4.26 2.42 -3.17
N LYS A 30 4.17 1.69 -2.07
CA LYS A 30 4.72 0.36 -1.94
C LYS A 30 3.75 -0.50 -1.18
N LEU A 31 3.45 -1.67 -1.72
CA LEU A 31 2.55 -2.64 -1.13
C LEU A 31 3.35 -3.84 -0.66
N ARG A 32 3.13 -4.23 0.60
CA ARG A 32 3.81 -5.36 1.22
C ARG A 32 2.80 -6.35 1.76
N GLU A 33 3.15 -7.63 1.70
CA GLU A 33 2.37 -8.72 2.25
C GLU A 33 3.18 -9.39 3.37
N LEU A 34 2.51 -9.76 4.45
CA LEU A 34 3.13 -10.52 5.52
C LEU A 34 3.23 -11.99 5.10
N ASN A 35 4.44 -12.52 5.02
CA ASN A 35 4.65 -13.95 4.79
C ASN A 35 4.36 -14.69 6.09
N PRO A 36 3.34 -15.59 6.13
CA PRO A 36 2.95 -16.28 7.37
C PRO A 36 3.99 -17.28 7.86
N PHE A 37 4.87 -17.74 6.98
CA PHE A 37 5.89 -18.72 7.35
C PHE A 37 7.14 -18.07 7.94
N THR A 38 7.64 -17.02 7.28
CA THR A 38 8.87 -16.33 7.71
C THR A 38 8.58 -15.20 8.70
N LYS A 39 7.31 -14.75 8.80
CA LYS A 39 6.90 -13.58 9.59
C LYS A 39 7.54 -12.29 9.12
N GLN A 40 8.01 -12.25 7.87
CA GLN A 40 8.61 -11.07 7.27
C GLN A 40 7.67 -10.44 6.26
N MET A 41 7.77 -9.11 6.13
CA MET A 41 7.03 -8.37 5.12
C MET A 41 7.77 -8.45 3.79
N GLU A 42 7.05 -8.81 2.74
CA GLU A 42 7.59 -8.93 1.40
C GLU A 42 6.95 -7.89 0.50
N VAL A 43 7.76 -7.23 -0.33
CA VAL A 43 7.26 -6.25 -1.29
C VAL A 43 6.54 -6.98 -2.42
N VAL A 44 5.25 -6.68 -2.57
CA VAL A 44 4.42 -7.21 -3.66
C VAL A 44 4.57 -6.31 -4.88
N LYS A 45 4.52 -5.00 -4.67
CA LYS A 45 4.60 -4.02 -5.74
C LYS A 45 5.14 -2.69 -5.22
N ALA A 46 6.02 -2.09 -5.99
CA ALA A 46 6.50 -0.73 -5.77
C ALA A 46 6.21 0.09 -7.03
N SER A 47 5.70 1.30 -6.85
CA SER A 47 5.31 2.15 -7.97
C SER A 47 6.45 2.95 -8.55
N ASN A 48 6.20 3.53 -9.72
CA ASN A 48 7.00 4.64 -10.24
C ASN A 48 6.67 5.92 -9.48
N GLY A 49 7.42 6.98 -9.71
CA GLY A 49 7.16 8.29 -9.10
C GLY A 49 5.99 9.01 -9.76
N PHE A 50 5.21 9.71 -8.95
CA PHE A 50 4.10 10.56 -9.40
C PHE A 50 4.31 11.98 -8.92
N THR A 51 3.82 12.95 -9.68
CA THR A 51 3.98 14.36 -9.33
C THR A 51 3.02 14.83 -8.23
N THR A 52 1.91 14.12 -8.02
CA THR A 52 0.93 14.47 -6.99
C THR A 52 0.58 13.25 -6.15
N PHE A 53 0.17 13.52 -4.91
CA PHE A 53 -0.34 12.49 -4.01
C PHE A 53 -1.56 11.79 -4.60
N GLY A 54 -2.49 12.57 -5.17
CA GLY A 54 -3.72 12.02 -5.77
C GLY A 54 -3.44 11.04 -6.90
N SER A 55 -2.42 11.29 -7.72
CA SER A 55 -2.03 10.37 -8.79
C SER A 55 -1.50 9.07 -8.24
N ALA A 56 -0.68 9.12 -7.21
CA ALA A 56 -0.17 7.92 -6.55
C ALA A 56 -1.31 7.12 -5.91
N GLU A 57 -2.24 7.80 -5.25
CA GLU A 57 -3.40 7.18 -4.63
C GLU A 57 -4.29 6.48 -5.66
N TYR A 58 -4.57 7.15 -6.77
CA TYR A 58 -5.36 6.58 -7.86
C TYR A 58 -4.68 5.32 -8.43
N ASP A 59 -3.37 5.38 -8.61
CA ASP A 59 -2.60 4.27 -9.17
C ASP A 59 -2.63 3.02 -8.26
N TYR A 60 -2.40 3.18 -6.96
CA TYR A 60 -2.44 2.01 -6.07
C TYR A 60 -3.84 1.41 -5.96
N LYS A 61 -4.87 2.24 -5.94
CA LYS A 61 -6.25 1.77 -5.90
C LYS A 61 -6.61 0.95 -7.13
N ASN A 62 -6.21 1.41 -8.29
CA ASN A 62 -6.39 0.64 -9.53
C ASN A 62 -5.63 -0.68 -9.49
N TRP A 63 -4.39 -0.65 -9.03
CA TRP A 63 -3.57 -1.85 -8.97
C TRP A 63 -4.17 -2.90 -8.03
N VAL A 64 -4.61 -2.48 -6.86
CA VAL A 64 -5.23 -3.38 -5.87
C VAL A 64 -6.52 -3.99 -6.46
N LYS A 65 -7.34 -3.16 -7.08
CA LYS A 65 -8.59 -3.60 -7.70
C LYS A 65 -8.35 -4.65 -8.80
N LEU A 66 -7.34 -4.43 -9.63
CA LEU A 66 -7.07 -5.29 -10.78
C LEU A 66 -6.32 -6.57 -10.42
N HIS A 67 -5.45 -6.54 -9.42
CA HIS A 67 -4.52 -7.64 -9.14
C HIS A 67 -4.85 -8.42 -7.87
N LEU A 68 -5.50 -7.79 -6.89
CA LEU A 68 -5.81 -8.45 -5.63
C LEU A 68 -7.29 -8.77 -5.50
N SER A 69 -8.12 -7.73 -5.43
CA SER A 69 -9.55 -7.90 -5.27
C SER A 69 -10.26 -6.62 -5.68
N GLU A 70 -11.44 -6.76 -6.26
CA GLU A 70 -12.29 -5.63 -6.56
C GLU A 70 -12.85 -5.01 -5.28
N PHE A 71 -12.96 -5.79 -4.20
CA PHE A 71 -13.48 -5.34 -2.92
C PHE A 71 -12.41 -5.49 -1.85
N TRP A 72 -12.13 -4.39 -1.16
CA TRP A 72 -11.17 -4.36 -0.05
C TRP A 72 -11.51 -3.23 0.91
N ASP A 73 -11.00 -3.35 2.13
CA ASP A 73 -11.08 -2.30 3.14
C ASP A 73 -9.71 -1.70 3.38
N GLU A 74 -9.68 -0.41 3.65
CA GLU A 74 -8.48 0.30 4.05
C GLU A 74 -8.65 0.88 5.44
N LYS A 75 -7.63 0.72 6.28
CA LYS A 75 -7.60 1.33 7.61
C LYS A 75 -6.25 1.99 7.83
N PRO A 76 -6.23 3.21 8.34
CA PRO A 76 -4.96 3.84 8.67
C PRO A 76 -4.27 3.05 9.78
N ILE A 77 -2.95 2.95 9.69
CA ILE A 77 -2.16 2.35 10.75
C ILE A 77 -1.77 3.48 11.69
N VAL A 78 -2.22 3.38 12.93
CA VAL A 78 -1.92 4.35 13.97
C VAL A 78 -0.91 3.74 14.90
N GLU A 79 0.24 4.39 15.06
CA GLU A 79 1.23 3.96 16.02
C GLU A 79 0.82 4.45 17.41
N ASN A 80 0.74 3.52 18.34
CA ASN A 80 0.53 3.85 19.74
C ASN A 80 1.89 4.11 20.38
N MET A 81 2.02 5.29 20.88
CA MET A 81 3.22 5.65 21.62
C MET A 81 2.97 5.66 23.10
#